data_33a679bcc2351eb573914a222a5befa1
#
_entry.id   33a679bcc2351eb573914a222a5befa1
#
_cell.length_a   1.000
_cell.length_b   1.000
_cell.length_c   1.000
_cell.angle_alpha   90.00
_cell.angle_beta   90.00
_cell.angle_gamma   90.00
#
_symmetry.space_group_name_H-M   'P 1'
#
loop_
_entity.id
_entity.type
_entity.pdbx_description
1 polymer ?
#
loop_
_entity_poly.entity_id
_entity_poly.type
_entity_poly.pdbx_seq_one_letter_code
_entity_poly.pdbx_strand_id
1 'polypeptide(L)'
;MNTRGFALLAVLWTLAAVTVLTGAAISVARLGSSTTRNRILLARAGWAREACVEILLARYAQDPALRGVEPVDLGRGTWCDAKLEDPCTKLNLNLADRVALVTVLRAVAPARAVDSLADAVLERRRHDVFADVAELAGVPGFTDSFVTQLSRIVTTRGTGVINVNAAPAEVLATLPGMTEETLELILARRGAAALASVDVLAGWLSPGARATLLASYPELVRATTFMPPELVGVVQGGVRGTSLVARVTLTVVPVTGRLAVIRRETE
;
A
#
# COMPACT_ATOMS: atom_id res chain seq x y z
N MET A 1 -79.46 11.50 -13.30
CA MET A 1 -78.01 11.26 -13.05
C MET A 1 -77.51 12.33 -12.16
N ASN A 2 -76.98 11.98 -10.97
CA ASN A 2 -76.54 12.95 -9.94
C ASN A 2 -75.20 13.62 -10.33
N THR A 3 -75.28 14.75 -11.02
CA THR A 3 -74.15 15.53 -11.46
C THR A 3 -73.23 16.03 -10.29
N ARG A 4 -73.79 16.15 -9.08
CA ARG A 4 -73.12 16.53 -7.87
C ARG A 4 -72.10 15.47 -7.36
N GLY A 5 -72.43 14.18 -7.51
CA GLY A 5 -71.58 13.07 -7.13
C GLY A 5 -70.35 12.94 -8.07
N PHE A 6 -70.58 13.19 -9.36
CA PHE A 6 -69.42 13.15 -10.33
C PHE A 6 -68.48 14.28 -10.15
N ALA A 7 -68.95 15.47 -9.83
CA ALA A 7 -68.04 16.64 -9.54
C ALA A 7 -67.14 16.38 -8.31
N LEU A 8 -67.67 15.75 -7.26
CA LEU A 8 -66.92 15.43 -6.05
C LEU A 8 -65.80 14.37 -6.33
N LEU A 9 -66.15 13.36 -7.14
CA LEU A 9 -65.19 12.34 -7.57
C LEU A 9 -64.06 12.93 -8.44
N ALA A 10 -64.38 13.83 -9.35
CA ALA A 10 -63.43 14.52 -10.19
C ALA A 10 -62.47 15.39 -9.36
N VAL A 11 -62.97 16.11 -8.36
CA VAL A 11 -62.12 16.91 -7.44
C VAL A 11 -61.19 16.00 -6.60
N LEU A 12 -61.70 14.87 -6.11
CA LEU A 12 -60.88 13.91 -5.36
C LEU A 12 -59.76 13.34 -6.23
N TRP A 13 -60.04 12.97 -7.46
CA TRP A 13 -59.05 12.44 -8.40
C TRP A 13 -57.99 13.51 -8.80
N THR A 14 -58.41 14.76 -9.01
CA THR A 14 -57.47 15.84 -9.30
C THR A 14 -56.57 16.15 -8.11
N LEU A 15 -57.12 16.17 -6.88
CA LEU A 15 -56.33 16.33 -5.67
C LEU A 15 -55.31 15.18 -5.47
N ALA A 16 -55.77 13.94 -5.68
CA ALA A 16 -54.88 12.77 -5.60
C ALA A 16 -53.78 12.84 -6.65
N ALA A 17 -54.11 13.19 -7.89
CA ALA A 17 -53.10 13.32 -8.98
C ALA A 17 -52.08 14.44 -8.67
N VAL A 18 -52.53 15.59 -8.20
CA VAL A 18 -51.63 16.72 -7.79
C VAL A 18 -50.72 16.30 -6.64
N THR A 19 -51.24 15.57 -5.65
CA THR A 19 -50.45 15.12 -4.50
C THR A 19 -49.35 14.14 -4.95
N VAL A 20 -49.67 13.20 -5.81
CA VAL A 20 -48.67 12.25 -6.36
C VAL A 20 -47.61 12.94 -7.20
N LEU A 21 -48.01 13.84 -8.08
CA LEU A 21 -47.11 14.63 -8.90
C LEU A 21 -46.15 15.50 -8.06
N THR A 22 -46.68 16.16 -7.04
CA THR A 22 -45.88 16.98 -6.12
C THR A 22 -44.92 16.13 -5.32
N GLY A 23 -45.35 14.99 -4.82
CA GLY A 23 -44.49 14.03 -4.12
C GLY A 23 -43.37 13.48 -5.00
N ALA A 24 -43.66 13.15 -6.25
CA ALA A 24 -42.66 12.73 -7.22
C ALA A 24 -41.63 13.84 -7.52
N ALA A 25 -42.10 15.06 -7.76
CA ALA A 25 -41.21 16.22 -8.03
C ALA A 25 -40.26 16.51 -6.85
N ILE A 26 -40.78 16.46 -5.61
CA ILE A 26 -39.96 16.64 -4.38
C ILE A 26 -38.93 15.51 -4.27
N SER A 27 -39.27 14.28 -4.55
CA SER A 27 -38.36 13.13 -4.51
C SER A 27 -37.24 13.26 -5.53
N VAL A 28 -37.55 13.64 -6.75
CA VAL A 28 -36.54 13.88 -7.81
C VAL A 28 -35.64 15.04 -7.44
N ALA A 29 -36.18 16.14 -6.91
CA ALA A 29 -35.39 17.29 -6.46
C ALA A 29 -34.43 16.93 -5.29
N ARG A 30 -34.87 16.13 -4.33
CA ARG A 30 -34.03 15.64 -3.23
C ARG A 30 -32.90 14.74 -3.72
N LEU A 31 -33.19 13.80 -4.62
CA LEU A 31 -32.18 12.92 -5.22
C LEU A 31 -31.16 13.73 -6.02
N GLY A 32 -31.61 14.68 -6.84
CA GLY A 32 -30.73 15.58 -7.58
C GLY A 32 -29.83 16.41 -6.68
N SER A 33 -30.35 16.95 -5.58
CA SER A 33 -29.59 17.72 -4.60
C SER A 33 -28.53 16.88 -3.89
N SER A 34 -28.89 15.66 -3.46
CA SER A 34 -27.92 14.75 -2.80
C SER A 34 -26.80 14.31 -3.75
N THR A 35 -27.14 14.00 -5.00
CA THR A 35 -26.16 13.63 -6.02
C THR A 35 -25.19 14.77 -6.31
N THR A 36 -25.69 16.00 -6.45
CA THR A 36 -24.85 17.19 -6.67
C THR A 36 -23.93 17.43 -5.48
N ARG A 37 -24.46 17.34 -4.25
CA ARG A 37 -23.66 17.46 -3.04
C ARG A 37 -22.53 16.43 -2.98
N ASN A 38 -22.83 15.17 -3.26
CA ASN A 38 -21.82 14.10 -3.26
C ASN A 38 -20.74 14.34 -4.33
N ARG A 39 -21.11 14.80 -5.53
CA ARG A 39 -20.12 15.16 -6.58
C ARG A 39 -19.20 16.28 -6.13
N ILE A 40 -19.74 17.31 -5.47
CA ILE A 40 -18.91 18.40 -4.93
C ILE A 40 -17.96 17.90 -3.85
N LEU A 41 -18.41 17.03 -2.96
CA LEU A 41 -17.57 16.46 -1.89
C LEU A 41 -16.48 15.56 -2.46
N LEU A 42 -16.79 14.72 -3.44
CA LEU A 42 -15.80 13.90 -4.16
C LEU A 42 -14.77 14.75 -4.89
N ALA A 43 -15.21 15.81 -5.58
CA ALA A 43 -14.30 16.75 -6.22
C ALA A 43 -13.36 17.41 -5.20
N ARG A 44 -13.88 17.85 -4.03
CA ARG A 44 -13.05 18.42 -2.96
C ARG A 44 -12.04 17.42 -2.41
N ALA A 45 -12.44 16.17 -2.17
CA ALA A 45 -11.53 15.11 -1.74
C ALA A 45 -10.43 14.86 -2.79
N GLY A 46 -10.79 14.85 -4.08
CA GLY A 46 -9.85 14.74 -5.19
C GLY A 46 -8.84 15.90 -5.23
N TRP A 47 -9.30 17.15 -5.06
CA TRP A 47 -8.42 18.31 -4.98
C TRP A 47 -7.49 18.26 -3.77
N ALA A 48 -8.01 17.83 -2.60
CA ALA A 48 -7.20 17.66 -1.39
C ALA A 48 -6.10 16.62 -1.61
N ARG A 49 -6.42 15.50 -2.26
CA ARG A 49 -5.45 14.47 -2.65
C ARG A 49 -4.35 15.02 -3.56
N GLU A 50 -4.69 15.76 -4.64
CA GLU A 50 -3.70 16.36 -5.53
C GLU A 50 -2.81 17.37 -4.80
N ALA A 51 -3.39 18.22 -3.96
CA ALA A 51 -2.61 19.13 -3.13
C ALA A 51 -1.61 18.40 -2.22
N CYS A 52 -2.02 17.23 -1.68
CA CYS A 52 -1.13 16.41 -0.87
C CYS A 52 0.02 15.80 -1.64
N VAL A 53 -0.19 15.41 -2.90
CA VAL A 53 0.90 14.95 -3.78
C VAL A 53 1.95 16.05 -3.90
N GLU A 54 1.55 17.28 -4.20
CA GLU A 54 2.48 18.40 -4.32
C GLU A 54 3.20 18.71 -3.00
N ILE A 55 2.49 18.65 -1.88
CA ILE A 55 3.09 18.81 -0.54
C ILE A 55 4.13 17.72 -0.27
N LEU A 56 3.82 16.46 -0.59
CA LEU A 56 4.74 15.33 -0.43
C LEU A 56 6.02 15.54 -1.24
N LEU A 57 5.89 15.88 -2.53
CA LEU A 57 7.02 16.12 -3.42
C LEU A 57 7.88 17.30 -2.96
N ALA A 58 7.25 18.40 -2.55
CA ALA A 58 7.94 19.59 -2.06
C ALA A 58 8.69 19.34 -0.74
N ARG A 59 8.06 18.65 0.21
CA ARG A 59 8.69 18.31 1.51
C ARG A 59 9.83 17.32 1.35
N TYR A 60 9.68 16.31 0.49
CA TYR A 60 10.76 15.37 0.22
C TYR A 60 12.00 16.07 -0.37
N ALA A 61 11.81 17.07 -1.24
CA ALA A 61 12.90 17.85 -1.78
C ALA A 61 13.68 18.65 -0.71
N GLN A 62 13.03 18.96 0.42
CA GLN A 62 13.65 19.61 1.58
C GLN A 62 14.28 18.60 2.54
N ASP A 63 13.66 17.44 2.70
CA ASP A 63 14.11 16.36 3.57
C ASP A 63 13.94 14.98 2.88
N PRO A 64 14.99 14.44 2.25
CA PRO A 64 14.99 13.11 1.65
C PRO A 64 14.78 11.94 2.63
N ALA A 65 14.85 12.20 3.94
CA ALA A 65 14.53 11.21 4.97
C ALA A 65 13.03 11.15 5.29
N LEU A 66 12.22 12.03 4.67
CA LEU A 66 10.77 12.06 4.86
C LEU A 66 10.12 10.70 4.57
N ARG A 67 9.24 10.26 5.46
CA ARG A 67 8.48 9.01 5.32
C ARG A 67 6.97 9.23 5.17
N GLY A 68 6.55 10.48 5.00
CA GLY A 68 5.16 10.84 4.77
C GLY A 68 4.83 12.26 5.13
N VAL A 69 3.58 12.60 4.99
CA VAL A 69 3.00 13.88 5.37
C VAL A 69 1.91 13.59 6.39
N GLU A 70 2.11 14.03 7.63
CA GLU A 70 1.09 13.97 8.68
C GLU A 70 -0.18 14.69 8.22
N PRO A 71 -1.37 14.34 8.76
CA PRO A 71 -2.62 14.96 8.36
C PRO A 71 -2.57 16.49 8.39
N VAL A 72 -2.72 17.10 7.21
CA VAL A 72 -2.71 18.56 7.02
C VAL A 72 -4.13 19.04 6.79
N ASP A 73 -4.54 20.10 7.49
CA ASP A 73 -5.77 20.84 7.21
C ASP A 73 -5.54 21.83 6.05
N LEU A 74 -6.26 21.63 4.96
CA LEU A 74 -6.19 22.46 3.76
C LEU A 74 -7.25 23.59 3.76
N GLY A 75 -7.99 23.72 4.86
CA GLY A 75 -9.08 24.67 5.00
C GLY A 75 -10.42 24.18 4.46
N ARG A 76 -11.49 24.89 4.77
CA ARG A 76 -12.88 24.56 4.37
C ARG A 76 -13.32 23.13 4.69
N GLY A 77 -12.75 22.54 5.75
CA GLY A 77 -13.01 21.17 6.17
C GLY A 77 -12.36 20.10 5.31
N THR A 78 -11.43 20.45 4.42
CA THR A 78 -10.64 19.47 3.66
C THR A 78 -9.34 19.13 4.39
N TRP A 79 -8.91 17.90 4.28
CA TRP A 79 -7.67 17.40 4.86
C TRP A 79 -6.95 16.45 3.89
N CYS A 80 -5.67 16.26 4.10
CA CYS A 80 -4.91 15.25 3.40
C CYS A 80 -3.79 14.67 4.25
N ASP A 81 -3.35 13.47 3.92
CA ASP A 81 -2.17 12.81 4.45
C ASP A 81 -1.48 11.99 3.37
N ALA A 82 -0.22 11.66 3.60
CA ALA A 82 0.53 10.79 2.72
C ALA A 82 1.52 9.92 3.51
N LYS A 83 1.69 8.67 3.08
CA LYS A 83 2.73 7.76 3.56
C LYS A 83 3.66 7.43 2.41
N LEU A 84 4.95 7.37 2.70
CA LEU A 84 5.99 6.99 1.76
C LEU A 84 6.70 5.75 2.30
N GLU A 85 6.60 4.65 1.58
CA GLU A 85 7.18 3.36 1.98
C GLU A 85 8.28 2.95 1.01
N ASP A 86 9.33 2.32 1.54
CA ASP A 86 10.34 1.61 0.76
C ASP A 86 9.89 0.16 0.57
N PRO A 87 9.44 -0.24 -0.63
CA PRO A 87 9.00 -1.61 -0.87
C PRO A 87 10.14 -2.63 -0.75
N CYS A 88 11.40 -2.18 -0.88
CA CYS A 88 12.59 -3.03 -0.73
C CYS A 88 12.87 -3.43 0.73
N THR A 89 12.10 -2.92 1.70
CA THR A 89 12.15 -3.41 3.09
C THR A 89 11.40 -4.72 3.28
N LYS A 90 10.66 -5.18 2.28
CA LYS A 90 9.79 -6.36 2.33
C LYS A 90 10.11 -7.34 1.21
N LEU A 91 9.83 -8.62 1.44
CA LEU A 91 9.96 -9.65 0.42
C LEU A 91 8.81 -9.54 -0.59
N ASN A 92 9.14 -9.46 -1.88
CA ASN A 92 8.12 -9.39 -2.92
C ASN A 92 7.54 -10.79 -3.21
N LEU A 93 6.24 -11.00 -2.90
CA LEU A 93 5.53 -12.28 -3.08
C LEU A 93 5.53 -12.77 -4.53
N ASN A 94 5.52 -11.84 -5.49
CA ASN A 94 5.45 -12.17 -6.90
C ASN A 94 6.80 -12.58 -7.48
N LEU A 95 7.91 -12.23 -6.83
CA LEU A 95 9.27 -12.44 -7.31
C LEU A 95 10.07 -13.41 -6.43
N ALA A 96 9.67 -13.61 -5.17
CA ALA A 96 10.36 -14.49 -4.23
C ALA A 96 10.41 -15.94 -4.73
N ASP A 97 11.55 -16.58 -4.53
CA ASP A 97 11.70 -18.02 -4.74
C ASP A 97 11.15 -18.84 -3.54
N ARG A 98 11.14 -20.14 -3.66
CA ARG A 98 10.65 -21.05 -2.61
C ARG A 98 11.44 -20.91 -1.31
N VAL A 99 12.75 -20.75 -1.42
CA VAL A 99 13.65 -20.68 -0.25
C VAL A 99 13.37 -19.41 0.56
N ALA A 100 13.25 -18.28 -0.13
CA ALA A 100 12.90 -17.02 0.49
C ALA A 100 11.51 -17.04 1.14
N LEU A 101 10.51 -17.63 0.47
CA LEU A 101 9.16 -17.80 1.03
C LEU A 101 9.18 -18.66 2.29
N VAL A 102 9.85 -19.82 2.27
CA VAL A 102 10.01 -20.69 3.43
C VAL A 102 10.68 -19.94 4.59
N THR A 103 11.71 -19.17 4.30
CA THR A 103 12.45 -18.40 5.32
C THR A 103 11.56 -17.37 6.01
N VAL A 104 10.81 -16.57 5.25
CA VAL A 104 9.90 -15.56 5.81
C VAL A 104 8.71 -16.21 6.54
N LEU A 105 8.15 -17.29 5.99
CA LEU A 105 7.02 -17.98 6.63
C LEU A 105 7.38 -18.61 7.96
N ARG A 106 8.64 -19.03 8.18
CA ARG A 106 9.11 -19.53 9.48
C ARG A 106 9.00 -18.51 10.61
N ALA A 107 9.03 -17.22 10.29
CA ALA A 107 8.88 -16.17 11.29
C ALA A 107 7.46 -16.06 11.86
N VAL A 108 6.44 -16.54 11.13
CA VAL A 108 5.03 -16.30 11.49
C VAL A 108 4.17 -17.58 11.54
N ALA A 109 4.58 -18.66 10.87
CA ALA A 109 3.81 -19.89 10.75
C ALA A 109 4.41 -21.04 11.57
N PRO A 110 3.58 -21.99 12.06
CA PRO A 110 4.08 -23.21 12.68
C PRO A 110 4.98 -23.99 11.70
N ALA A 111 6.11 -24.49 12.17
CA ALA A 111 7.14 -25.15 11.36
C ALA A 111 6.58 -26.23 10.41
N ARG A 112 5.59 -27.02 10.88
CA ARG A 112 4.92 -28.08 10.10
C ARG A 112 4.10 -27.58 8.90
N ALA A 113 3.72 -26.30 8.88
CA ALA A 113 2.88 -25.72 7.83
C ALA A 113 3.68 -24.92 6.78
N VAL A 114 4.94 -24.57 7.08
CA VAL A 114 5.74 -23.63 6.28
C VAL A 114 5.89 -24.07 4.83
N ASP A 115 6.26 -25.33 4.60
CA ASP A 115 6.49 -25.85 3.25
C ASP A 115 5.19 -25.87 2.43
N SER A 116 4.09 -26.34 3.02
CA SER A 116 2.78 -26.36 2.34
C SER A 116 2.26 -24.96 2.04
N LEU A 117 2.48 -23.99 2.92
CA LEU A 117 2.11 -22.59 2.68
C LEU A 117 2.95 -21.97 1.55
N ALA A 118 4.26 -22.23 1.51
CA ALA A 118 5.12 -21.76 0.44
C ALA A 118 4.69 -22.33 -0.91
N ASP A 119 4.40 -23.64 -0.97
CA ASP A 119 3.94 -24.30 -2.19
C ASP A 119 2.56 -23.78 -2.64
N ALA A 120 1.65 -23.49 -1.70
CA ALA A 120 0.35 -22.90 -2.01
C ALA A 120 0.48 -21.48 -2.59
N VAL A 121 1.40 -20.63 -2.08
CA VAL A 121 1.70 -19.32 -2.65
C VAL A 121 2.24 -19.46 -4.08
N LEU A 122 3.20 -20.36 -4.29
CA LEU A 122 3.78 -20.59 -5.62
C LEU A 122 2.74 -21.10 -6.62
N GLU A 123 1.86 -21.99 -6.19
CA GLU A 123 0.78 -22.52 -7.05
C GLU A 123 -0.22 -21.40 -7.42
N ARG A 124 -0.68 -20.61 -6.44
CA ARG A 124 -1.57 -19.46 -6.70
C ARG A 124 -0.94 -18.48 -7.70
N ARG A 125 0.36 -18.20 -7.54
CA ARG A 125 1.12 -17.30 -8.40
C ARG A 125 1.25 -17.78 -9.86
N ARG A 126 1.20 -19.10 -10.12
CA ARG A 126 1.20 -19.66 -11.49
C ARG A 126 -0.07 -19.29 -12.27
N HIS A 127 -1.18 -19.09 -11.58
CA HIS A 127 -2.45 -18.72 -12.20
C HIS A 127 -2.57 -17.21 -12.42
N ASP A 128 -2.16 -16.44 -11.42
CA ASP A 128 -2.18 -14.97 -11.50
C ASP A 128 -1.25 -14.36 -10.43
N VAL A 129 -0.69 -13.20 -10.70
CA VAL A 129 0.13 -12.44 -9.74
C VAL A 129 -0.76 -11.85 -8.64
N PHE A 130 -0.20 -11.69 -7.45
CA PHE A 130 -0.89 -11.02 -6.35
C PHE A 130 -0.92 -9.51 -6.60
N ALA A 131 -2.10 -8.92 -6.66
CA ALA A 131 -2.26 -7.47 -6.71
C ALA A 131 -2.10 -6.85 -5.31
N ASP A 132 -2.57 -7.55 -4.26
CA ASP A 132 -2.44 -7.13 -2.86
C ASP A 132 -2.07 -8.31 -1.95
N VAL A 133 -1.38 -8.01 -0.84
CA VAL A 133 -1.02 -9.02 0.18
C VAL A 133 -2.28 -9.65 0.82
N ALA A 134 -3.38 -8.90 0.90
CA ALA A 134 -4.65 -9.40 1.44
C ALA A 134 -5.21 -10.59 0.65
N GLU A 135 -4.86 -10.75 -0.63
CA GLU A 135 -5.27 -11.91 -1.44
C GLU A 135 -4.74 -13.25 -0.92
N LEU A 136 -3.69 -13.22 -0.07
CA LEU A 136 -3.24 -14.43 0.65
C LEU A 136 -4.35 -15.07 1.49
N ALA A 137 -5.34 -14.30 1.96
CA ALA A 137 -6.48 -14.86 2.69
C ALA A 137 -7.29 -15.87 1.86
N GLY A 138 -7.23 -15.80 0.53
CA GLY A 138 -7.82 -16.76 -0.39
C GLY A 138 -6.95 -17.99 -0.69
N VAL A 139 -5.71 -18.04 -0.19
CA VAL A 139 -4.79 -19.14 -0.41
C VAL A 139 -4.99 -20.21 0.68
N PRO A 140 -5.10 -21.51 0.33
CA PRO A 140 -5.29 -22.55 1.32
C PRO A 140 -4.23 -22.54 2.41
N GLY A 141 -4.68 -22.62 3.68
CA GLY A 141 -3.81 -22.63 4.85
C GLY A 141 -3.50 -21.27 5.46
N PHE A 142 -3.81 -20.16 4.77
CA PHE A 142 -3.67 -18.83 5.35
C PHE A 142 -4.91 -18.43 6.12
N THR A 143 -4.71 -17.73 7.24
CA THR A 143 -5.75 -17.10 8.05
C THR A 143 -5.54 -15.61 8.05
N ASP A 144 -6.59 -14.82 8.33
CA ASP A 144 -6.49 -13.34 8.41
C ASP A 144 -5.39 -12.88 9.37
N SER A 145 -5.19 -13.61 10.48
CA SER A 145 -4.12 -13.34 11.44
C SER A 145 -2.73 -13.53 10.81
N PHE A 146 -2.53 -14.59 10.01
CA PHE A 146 -1.27 -14.81 9.30
C PHE A 146 -1.03 -13.73 8.25
N VAL A 147 -2.05 -13.39 7.47
CA VAL A 147 -1.97 -12.33 6.46
C VAL A 147 -1.59 -10.99 7.10
N THR A 148 -2.21 -10.65 8.23
CA THR A 148 -1.89 -9.43 8.99
C THR A 148 -0.44 -9.42 9.48
N GLN A 149 0.09 -10.53 9.95
CA GLN A 149 1.50 -10.62 10.39
C GLN A 149 2.44 -10.54 9.19
N LEU A 150 2.17 -11.28 8.12
CA LEU A 150 2.96 -11.28 6.89
C LEU A 150 3.00 -9.92 6.22
N SER A 151 1.93 -9.14 6.23
CA SER A 151 1.86 -7.82 5.58
C SER A 151 2.93 -6.83 6.05
N ARG A 152 3.55 -7.10 7.21
CA ARG A 152 4.66 -6.31 7.74
C ARG A 152 5.99 -6.60 7.05
N ILE A 153 6.16 -7.82 6.52
CA ILE A 153 7.43 -8.33 5.98
C ILE A 153 7.34 -8.78 4.52
N VAL A 154 6.13 -8.79 3.92
CA VAL A 154 5.95 -9.09 2.50
C VAL A 154 5.24 -7.97 1.78
N THR A 155 5.42 -7.90 0.47
CA THR A 155 4.79 -6.91 -0.43
C THR A 155 4.47 -7.56 -1.77
N THR A 156 3.59 -6.94 -2.54
CA THR A 156 3.35 -7.28 -3.95
C THR A 156 3.98 -6.26 -4.90
N ARG A 157 4.61 -5.23 -4.35
CA ARG A 157 5.17 -4.08 -5.07
C ARG A 157 6.69 -4.10 -5.03
N GLY A 158 7.32 -3.30 -5.89
CA GLY A 158 8.77 -3.14 -5.91
C GLY A 158 9.49 -4.11 -6.82
N THR A 159 10.77 -3.86 -7.01
CA THR A 159 11.66 -4.60 -7.93
C THR A 159 12.09 -5.97 -7.41
N GLY A 160 11.77 -6.31 -6.16
CA GLY A 160 12.16 -7.58 -5.51
C GLY A 160 13.57 -7.57 -4.90
N VAL A 161 14.36 -6.50 -5.09
CA VAL A 161 15.62 -6.34 -4.36
C VAL A 161 15.35 -5.92 -2.91
N ILE A 162 16.23 -6.31 -1.99
CA ILE A 162 16.08 -6.05 -0.56
C ILE A 162 17.05 -4.96 -0.13
N ASN A 163 16.52 -3.92 0.54
CA ASN A 163 17.31 -2.84 1.09
C ASN A 163 17.97 -3.28 2.41
N VAL A 164 19.27 -3.52 2.37
CA VAL A 164 20.06 -4.02 3.52
C VAL A 164 20.00 -3.04 4.71
N ASN A 165 19.94 -1.74 4.44
CA ASN A 165 19.90 -0.72 5.48
C ASN A 165 18.54 -0.57 6.18
N ALA A 166 17.45 -1.09 5.60
CA ALA A 166 16.12 -0.84 6.11
C ALA A 166 15.26 -2.10 6.36
N ALA A 167 15.55 -3.22 5.68
CA ALA A 167 14.76 -4.45 5.81
C ALA A 167 14.87 -5.07 7.21
N PRO A 168 13.80 -5.67 7.77
CA PRO A 168 13.83 -6.38 9.05
C PRO A 168 14.65 -7.68 8.94
N ALA A 169 15.02 -8.25 10.09
CA ALA A 169 15.88 -9.44 10.16
C ALA A 169 15.33 -10.62 9.36
N GLU A 170 14.02 -10.85 9.44
CA GLU A 170 13.31 -11.95 8.77
C GLU A 170 13.42 -11.85 7.24
N VAL A 171 13.44 -10.62 6.73
CA VAL A 171 13.59 -10.36 5.29
C VAL A 171 15.05 -10.45 4.88
N LEU A 172 15.98 -9.91 5.68
CA LEU A 172 17.43 -10.04 5.44
C LEU A 172 17.87 -11.51 5.42
N ALA A 173 17.27 -12.35 6.27
CA ALA A 173 17.57 -13.77 6.32
C ALA A 173 17.22 -14.53 5.02
N THR A 174 16.43 -13.93 4.12
CA THR A 174 16.12 -14.53 2.80
C THR A 174 17.23 -14.33 1.78
N LEU A 175 18.18 -13.45 2.05
CA LEU A 175 19.28 -13.15 1.14
C LEU A 175 20.31 -14.29 1.08
N PRO A 176 20.86 -14.58 -0.11
CA PRO A 176 21.88 -15.62 -0.26
C PRO A 176 23.11 -15.33 0.62
N GLY A 177 23.64 -16.37 1.25
CA GLY A 177 24.87 -16.29 2.05
C GLY A 177 24.73 -15.57 3.40
N MET A 178 23.51 -15.23 3.84
CA MET A 178 23.26 -14.65 5.15
C MET A 178 23.45 -15.67 6.26
N THR A 179 24.40 -15.42 7.15
CA THR A 179 24.60 -16.17 8.39
C THR A 179 24.01 -15.36 9.56
N GLU A 180 23.82 -16.01 10.71
CA GLU A 180 23.38 -15.31 11.93
C GLU A 180 24.33 -14.18 12.31
N GLU A 181 25.67 -14.43 12.27
CA GLU A 181 26.70 -13.41 12.48
C GLU A 181 26.53 -12.21 11.53
N THR A 182 26.26 -12.48 10.24
CA THR A 182 26.08 -11.43 9.24
C THR A 182 24.84 -10.58 9.56
N LEU A 183 23.74 -11.21 9.93
CA LEU A 183 22.49 -10.53 10.30
C LEU A 183 22.67 -9.65 11.53
N GLU A 184 23.27 -10.19 12.60
CA GLU A 184 23.53 -9.45 13.83
C GLU A 184 24.42 -8.23 13.56
N LEU A 185 25.46 -8.41 12.76
CA LEU A 185 26.37 -7.33 12.39
C LEU A 185 25.67 -6.20 11.61
N ILE A 186 24.84 -6.55 10.62
CA ILE A 186 24.03 -5.58 9.88
C ILE A 186 23.13 -4.79 10.83
N LEU A 187 22.37 -5.50 11.66
CA LEU A 187 21.42 -4.89 12.59
C LEU A 187 22.09 -3.97 13.61
N ALA A 188 23.25 -4.38 14.12
CA ALA A 188 24.00 -3.59 15.09
C ALA A 188 24.61 -2.31 14.47
N ARG A 189 25.08 -2.37 13.23
CA ARG A 189 25.86 -1.27 12.63
C ARG A 189 25.06 -0.28 11.81
N ARG A 190 24.00 -0.72 11.09
CA ARG A 190 23.23 0.16 10.21
C ARG A 190 22.56 1.35 10.90
N GLY A 191 22.32 1.24 12.23
CA GLY A 191 21.77 2.35 13.04
C GLY A 191 22.77 3.49 13.27
N ALA A 192 24.08 3.19 13.24
CA ALA A 192 25.14 4.18 13.43
C ALA A 192 25.64 4.76 12.10
N ALA A 193 25.75 3.92 11.07
CA ALA A 193 26.14 4.34 9.73
C ALA A 193 25.51 3.40 8.67
N ALA A 194 24.95 3.97 7.62
CA ALA A 194 24.42 3.19 6.51
C ALA A 194 25.54 2.41 5.80
N LEU A 195 25.27 1.16 5.49
CA LEU A 195 26.13 0.31 4.67
C LEU A 195 26.11 0.84 3.23
N ALA A 196 27.28 0.91 2.60
CA ALA A 196 27.40 1.41 1.23
C ALA A 196 27.46 0.29 0.17
N SER A 197 27.95 -0.91 0.54
CA SER A 197 28.10 -2.03 -0.39
C SER A 197 28.26 -3.37 0.35
N VAL A 198 28.14 -4.47 -0.41
CA VAL A 198 28.45 -5.83 0.07
C VAL A 198 29.94 -5.95 0.48
N ASP A 199 30.84 -5.28 -0.21
CA ASP A 199 32.27 -5.34 0.10
C ASP A 199 32.59 -4.73 1.46
N VAL A 200 31.94 -3.62 1.81
CA VAL A 200 32.06 -3.00 3.14
C VAL A 200 31.54 -3.98 4.22
N LEU A 201 30.40 -4.64 3.97
CA LEU A 201 29.88 -5.64 4.88
C LEU A 201 30.87 -6.83 5.03
N ALA A 202 31.39 -7.36 3.93
CA ALA A 202 32.34 -8.47 3.93
C ALA A 202 33.62 -8.13 4.71
N GLY A 203 34.03 -6.85 4.68
CA GLY A 203 35.21 -6.37 5.43
C GLY A 203 35.06 -6.46 6.95
N TRP A 204 33.86 -6.53 7.48
CA TRP A 204 33.57 -6.56 8.92
C TRP A 204 33.35 -7.97 9.49
N LEU A 205 33.17 -8.97 8.61
CA LEU A 205 32.85 -10.34 9.01
C LEU A 205 34.10 -11.16 9.41
N SER A 206 33.89 -12.16 10.25
CA SER A 206 34.85 -13.21 10.49
C SER A 206 35.25 -13.94 9.18
N PRO A 207 36.41 -14.61 9.12
CA PRO A 207 36.79 -15.35 7.90
C PRO A 207 35.76 -16.35 7.42
N GLY A 208 35.08 -17.06 8.34
CA GLY A 208 34.08 -18.07 8.01
C GLY A 208 32.79 -17.44 7.42
N ALA A 209 32.23 -16.44 8.09
CA ALA A 209 31.04 -15.74 7.61
C ALA A 209 31.30 -15.00 6.29
N ARG A 210 32.51 -14.39 6.16
CA ARG A 210 32.94 -13.77 4.92
C ARG A 210 33.01 -14.77 3.77
N ALA A 211 33.58 -15.94 3.97
CA ALA A 211 33.67 -16.99 2.93
C ALA A 211 32.28 -17.40 2.48
N THR A 212 31.32 -17.61 3.40
CA THR A 212 29.94 -17.95 3.10
C THR A 212 29.24 -16.83 2.29
N LEU A 213 29.40 -15.58 2.69
CA LEU A 213 28.85 -14.42 1.99
C LEU A 213 29.41 -14.30 0.56
N LEU A 214 30.74 -14.43 0.42
CA LEU A 214 31.42 -14.30 -0.87
C LEU A 214 31.13 -15.48 -1.81
N ALA A 215 30.82 -16.67 -1.29
CA ALA A 215 30.37 -17.79 -2.10
C ALA A 215 29.06 -17.51 -2.85
N SER A 216 28.22 -16.63 -2.33
CA SER A 216 26.95 -16.20 -2.93
C SER A 216 26.99 -14.77 -3.49
N TYR A 217 28.20 -14.21 -3.68
CA TYR A 217 28.36 -12.79 -4.03
C TYR A 217 27.55 -12.33 -5.26
N PRO A 218 27.58 -13.05 -6.41
CA PRO A 218 26.83 -12.62 -7.60
C PRO A 218 25.32 -12.57 -7.39
N GLU A 219 24.77 -13.54 -6.66
CA GLU A 219 23.34 -13.62 -6.31
C GLU A 219 22.99 -12.55 -5.30
N LEU A 220 23.82 -12.35 -4.29
CA LEU A 220 23.62 -11.36 -3.24
C LEU A 220 23.60 -9.93 -3.81
N VAL A 221 24.56 -9.58 -4.67
CA VAL A 221 24.60 -8.25 -5.32
C VAL A 221 23.35 -7.99 -6.15
N ARG A 222 22.83 -9.02 -6.84
CA ARG A 222 21.58 -8.88 -7.62
C ARG A 222 20.33 -8.77 -6.76
N ALA A 223 20.34 -9.39 -5.58
CA ALA A 223 19.21 -9.42 -4.66
C ALA A 223 19.17 -8.23 -3.68
N THR A 224 20.22 -7.39 -3.62
CA THR A 224 20.33 -6.33 -2.61
C THR A 224 20.41 -4.93 -3.20
N THR A 225 19.97 -3.98 -2.39
CA THR A 225 20.24 -2.56 -2.58
C THR A 225 20.61 -1.94 -1.23
N PHE A 226 21.29 -0.81 -1.26
CA PHE A 226 21.67 -0.04 -0.06
C PHE A 226 20.92 1.29 0.04
N MET A 227 20.18 1.64 -1.02
CA MET A 227 19.25 2.76 -1.09
C MET A 227 18.02 2.33 -1.87
N PRO A 228 16.81 2.80 -1.53
CA PRO A 228 15.62 2.42 -2.26
C PRO A 228 15.70 2.91 -3.72
N PRO A 229 15.61 2.03 -4.72
CA PRO A 229 15.57 2.42 -6.12
C PRO A 229 14.24 3.10 -6.47
N GLU A 230 13.19 2.77 -5.72
CA GLU A 230 11.87 3.37 -5.83
C GLU A 230 11.18 3.39 -4.46
N LEU A 231 10.20 4.28 -4.32
CA LEU A 231 9.35 4.40 -3.15
C LEU A 231 7.89 4.33 -3.58
N VAL A 232 7.03 3.84 -2.69
CA VAL A 232 5.59 3.79 -2.89
C VAL A 232 4.93 4.82 -1.99
N GLY A 233 4.25 5.80 -2.58
CA GLY A 233 3.49 6.82 -1.88
C GLY A 233 2.01 6.49 -1.86
N VAL A 234 1.39 6.38 -0.71
CA VAL A 234 -0.08 6.31 -0.57
C VAL A 234 -0.55 7.67 -0.10
N VAL A 235 -1.30 8.37 -0.94
CA VAL A 235 -1.78 9.73 -0.69
C VAL A 235 -3.30 9.71 -0.59
N GLN A 236 -3.83 10.35 0.45
CA GLN A 236 -5.27 10.45 0.69
C GLN A 236 -5.68 11.90 0.84
N GLY A 237 -6.88 12.21 0.36
CA GLY A 237 -7.53 13.49 0.57
C GLY A 237 -9.00 13.28 0.90
N GLY A 238 -9.51 14.02 1.88
CA GLY A 238 -10.87 13.84 2.37
C GLY A 238 -11.56 15.12 2.81
N VAL A 239 -12.84 15.00 3.13
CA VAL A 239 -13.67 16.09 3.67
C VAL A 239 -14.15 15.70 5.06
N ARG A 240 -13.85 16.52 6.06
CA ARG A 240 -14.24 16.29 7.46
C ARG A 240 -15.76 16.15 7.60
N GLY A 241 -16.18 15.25 8.50
CA GLY A 241 -17.61 14.97 8.72
C GLY A 241 -18.26 14.13 7.62
N THR A 242 -17.46 13.55 6.72
CA THR A 242 -17.91 12.58 5.70
C THR A 242 -17.00 11.36 5.69
N SER A 243 -17.48 10.26 5.11
CA SER A 243 -16.67 9.07 4.82
C SER A 243 -15.97 9.12 3.45
N LEU A 244 -16.10 10.24 2.73
CA LEU A 244 -15.56 10.38 1.38
C LEU A 244 -14.09 10.69 1.44
N VAL A 245 -13.28 9.77 0.93
CA VAL A 245 -11.82 9.86 0.80
C VAL A 245 -11.45 9.50 -0.63
N ALA A 246 -10.65 10.35 -1.26
CA ALA A 246 -10.00 10.05 -2.52
C ALA A 246 -8.58 9.57 -2.25
N ARG A 247 -8.19 8.42 -2.85
CA ARG A 247 -6.87 7.83 -2.67
C ARG A 247 -6.14 7.73 -4.00
N VAL A 248 -4.82 7.84 -3.95
CA VAL A 248 -3.92 7.52 -5.07
C VAL A 248 -2.69 6.83 -4.52
N THR A 249 -2.25 5.79 -5.21
CA THR A 249 -0.96 5.16 -4.99
C THR A 249 0.01 5.64 -6.06
N LEU A 250 1.17 6.10 -5.63
CA LEU A 250 2.25 6.61 -6.48
C LEU A 250 3.43 5.66 -6.41
N THR A 251 4.02 5.33 -7.56
CA THR A 251 5.40 4.83 -7.59
C THR A 251 6.29 6.02 -7.96
N VAL A 252 7.26 6.30 -7.11
CA VAL A 252 8.16 7.45 -7.25
C VAL A 252 9.61 7.00 -7.16
N VAL A 253 10.48 7.65 -7.91
CA VAL A 253 11.92 7.37 -7.92
C VAL A 253 12.66 8.58 -7.37
N PRO A 254 13.55 8.38 -6.39
CA PRO A 254 14.43 9.44 -5.93
C PRO A 254 15.45 9.83 -7.02
N VAL A 255 15.41 11.08 -7.47
CA VAL A 255 16.34 11.62 -8.48
C VAL A 255 16.92 12.92 -7.95
N THR A 256 18.22 12.95 -7.68
CA THR A 256 18.94 14.15 -7.22
C THR A 256 18.24 14.92 -6.08
N GLY A 257 17.78 14.17 -5.06
CA GLY A 257 17.10 14.74 -3.88
C GLY A 257 15.63 15.14 -4.12
N ARG A 258 15.04 14.76 -5.25
CA ARG A 258 13.63 14.96 -5.56
C ARG A 258 12.95 13.64 -5.87
N LEU A 259 11.61 13.61 -5.82
CA LEU A 259 10.82 12.47 -6.27
C LEU A 259 10.30 12.72 -7.70
N ALA A 260 10.57 11.78 -8.59
CA ALA A 260 9.93 11.72 -9.89
C ALA A 260 8.79 10.69 -9.84
N VAL A 261 7.57 11.09 -10.16
CA VAL A 261 6.42 10.19 -10.23
C VAL A 261 6.48 9.42 -11.54
N ILE A 262 6.61 8.10 -11.47
CA ILE A 262 6.66 7.22 -12.65
C ILE A 262 5.36 6.48 -12.90
N ARG A 263 4.52 6.29 -11.88
CA ARG A 263 3.21 5.63 -11.98
C ARG A 263 2.22 6.20 -10.98
N ARG A 264 0.94 6.28 -11.41
CA ARG A 264 -0.21 6.67 -10.58
C ARG A 264 -1.31 5.63 -10.74
N GLU A 265 -1.84 5.15 -9.63
CA GLU A 265 -2.98 4.23 -9.55
C GLU A 265 -4.04 4.88 -8.67
N THR A 266 -5.20 5.22 -9.24
CA THR A 266 -6.34 5.77 -8.50
C THR A 266 -7.29 4.67 -8.11
N GLU A 267 -7.64 4.63 -6.83
CA GLU A 267 -8.65 3.72 -6.26
C GLU A 267 -10.01 4.40 -6.14
#